data_f214b586027dc748c7dc6ec4229cf054
#
_entry.id   f214b586027dc748c7dc6ec4229cf054
#
_cell.length_a   1.000
_cell.length_b   1.000
_cell.length_c   1.000
_cell.angle_alpha   90.00
_cell.angle_beta   90.00
_cell.angle_gamma   90.00
#
_symmetry.space_group_name_H-M   'P 1'
#
loop_
_entity.id
_entity.type
_entity.pdbx_description
1 polymer ?
#
loop_
_entity_poly.entity_id
_entity_poly.type
_entity_poly.pdbx_seq_one_letter_code
_entity_poly.pdbx_strand_id
1 'polypeptide(L)'
;HKRKIPLVIANARLSERSAKGYAKLGGFMRRLLSRITLIAAQNEEDGNRFLALGLKRNQLAVTGSLKFDISVTPELAARAVTLRRQWAPHRKVWIATSTHDGEEQIILQAHKKLLETFPNLLLILVPRHPERFPDARDMVQKAGMSFTLRSTGEIPSSSTQVVIGDTMGELMLLYGIADLAFVGGSLVERGGHNPLEPAAHAIPVLMGPHTFNFKDICAKLQQADGLIT
;
A
#
# COMPACT_ATOMS: atom_id res chain seq x y z
N HIS A 1 -25.76 10.95 -25.35
CA HIS A 1 -26.93 11.84 -25.16
C HIS A 1 -28.21 11.37 -25.88
N LYS A 2 -28.13 10.84 -27.09
CA LYS A 2 -29.31 10.30 -27.80
C LYS A 2 -30.02 9.17 -27.01
N ARG A 3 -29.26 8.40 -26.18
CA ARG A 3 -29.80 7.28 -25.38
C ARG A 3 -30.18 7.64 -23.94
N LYS A 4 -30.06 8.92 -23.53
CA LYS A 4 -30.31 9.41 -22.15
C LYS A 4 -29.63 8.64 -21.03
N ILE A 5 -28.49 8.02 -21.32
CA ILE A 5 -27.71 7.27 -20.32
C ILE A 5 -26.96 8.29 -19.46
N PRO A 6 -27.10 8.25 -18.11
CA PRO A 6 -26.32 9.10 -17.22
C PRO A 6 -24.84 8.74 -17.29
N LEU A 7 -23.98 9.76 -17.34
CA LEU A 7 -22.52 9.60 -17.31
C LEU A 7 -21.98 10.06 -15.96
N VAL A 8 -21.36 9.14 -15.23
CA VAL A 8 -20.74 9.42 -13.92
C VAL A 8 -19.24 9.18 -14.01
N ILE A 9 -18.45 10.09 -13.45
CA ILE A 9 -17.02 9.92 -13.24
C ILE A 9 -16.80 9.71 -11.74
N ALA A 10 -16.45 8.48 -11.34
CA ALA A 10 -16.15 8.15 -9.96
C ALA A 10 -14.64 8.24 -9.67
N ASN A 11 -14.31 8.50 -8.40
CA ASN A 11 -12.92 8.60 -7.92
C ASN A 11 -12.10 9.63 -8.71
N ALA A 12 -12.75 10.75 -9.07
CA ALA A 12 -12.19 11.76 -9.95
C ALA A 12 -11.07 12.54 -9.26
N ARG A 13 -9.92 12.61 -9.92
CA ARG A 13 -8.76 13.42 -9.53
C ARG A 13 -8.38 14.35 -10.68
N LEU A 14 -8.01 15.57 -10.33
CA LEU A 14 -7.58 16.57 -11.31
C LEU A 14 -6.41 17.37 -10.75
N SER A 15 -5.18 17.07 -11.21
CA SER A 15 -4.00 17.82 -10.80
C SER A 15 -4.06 19.28 -11.32
N GLU A 16 -3.40 20.19 -10.62
CA GLU A 16 -3.30 21.60 -11.03
C GLU A 16 -2.72 21.74 -12.45
N ARG A 17 -1.69 20.97 -12.79
CA ARG A 17 -1.09 20.93 -14.12
C ARG A 17 -2.11 20.55 -15.20
N SER A 18 -2.90 19.51 -14.93
CA SER A 18 -3.94 19.06 -15.86
C SER A 18 -5.07 20.07 -15.97
N ALA A 19 -5.51 20.68 -14.86
CA ALA A 19 -6.52 21.70 -14.85
C ALA A 19 -6.11 22.92 -15.69
N LYS A 20 -4.87 23.39 -15.54
CA LYS A 20 -4.30 24.47 -16.38
C LYS A 20 -4.26 24.07 -17.87
N GLY A 21 -3.95 22.82 -18.19
CA GLY A 21 -3.99 22.30 -19.56
C GLY A 21 -5.40 22.31 -20.14
N TYR A 22 -6.38 21.81 -19.40
CA TYR A 22 -7.77 21.74 -19.82
C TYR A 22 -8.44 23.12 -19.91
N ALA A 23 -8.04 24.09 -19.08
CA ALA A 23 -8.53 25.46 -19.15
C ALA A 23 -8.26 26.11 -20.52
N LYS A 24 -7.16 25.74 -21.19
CA LYS A 24 -6.83 26.23 -22.54
C LYS A 24 -7.87 25.82 -23.61
N LEU A 25 -8.64 24.76 -23.36
CA LEU A 25 -9.69 24.27 -24.25
C LEU A 25 -11.01 25.05 -24.11
N GLY A 26 -11.12 25.94 -23.15
CA GLY A 26 -12.19 26.92 -22.99
C GLY A 26 -13.62 26.38 -23.15
N GLY A 27 -14.33 26.88 -24.14
CA GLY A 27 -15.72 26.48 -24.41
C GLY A 27 -15.94 25.01 -24.74
N PHE A 28 -14.95 24.34 -25.30
CA PHE A 28 -15.02 22.88 -25.57
C PHE A 28 -15.09 22.10 -24.24
N MET A 29 -14.24 22.43 -23.28
CA MET A 29 -14.25 21.77 -21.97
C MET A 29 -15.57 21.99 -21.23
N ARG A 30 -16.10 23.24 -21.20
CA ARG A 30 -17.41 23.54 -20.61
C ARG A 30 -18.53 22.72 -21.25
N ARG A 31 -18.53 22.59 -22.56
CA ARG A 31 -19.54 21.79 -23.30
C ARG A 31 -19.41 20.29 -22.99
N LEU A 32 -18.20 19.80 -22.78
CA LEU A 32 -17.94 18.41 -22.38
C LEU A 32 -18.46 18.16 -20.95
N LEU A 33 -18.08 19.00 -19.99
CA LEU A 33 -18.51 18.90 -18.60
C LEU A 33 -20.01 19.02 -18.42
N SER A 34 -20.69 19.86 -19.22
CA SER A 34 -22.15 19.97 -19.16
C SER A 34 -22.92 18.70 -19.55
N ARG A 35 -22.24 17.71 -20.17
CA ARG A 35 -22.81 16.42 -20.55
C ARG A 35 -22.61 15.34 -19.48
N ILE A 36 -21.81 15.60 -18.47
CA ILE A 36 -21.58 14.70 -17.36
C ILE A 36 -22.72 14.88 -16.35
N THR A 37 -23.27 13.77 -15.88
CA THR A 37 -24.33 13.78 -14.88
C THR A 37 -23.79 14.08 -13.50
N LEU A 38 -22.66 13.44 -13.13
CA LEU A 38 -22.03 13.58 -11.82
C LEU A 38 -20.52 13.33 -11.92
N ILE A 39 -19.73 14.14 -11.23
CA ILE A 39 -18.33 13.88 -10.90
C ILE A 39 -18.23 13.67 -9.40
N ALA A 40 -17.79 12.48 -8.98
CA ALA A 40 -17.44 12.14 -7.61
C ALA A 40 -15.94 12.38 -7.40
N ALA A 41 -15.57 13.56 -6.88
CA ALA A 41 -14.19 13.98 -6.69
C ALA A 41 -13.59 13.38 -5.40
N GLN A 42 -12.28 13.15 -5.39
CA GLN A 42 -11.56 12.58 -4.24
C GLN A 42 -11.42 13.57 -3.07
N ASN A 43 -11.38 14.87 -3.35
CA ASN A 43 -11.27 15.93 -2.35
C ASN A 43 -11.83 17.25 -2.86
N GLU A 44 -11.97 18.23 -1.95
CA GLU A 44 -12.51 19.55 -2.28
C GLU A 44 -11.63 20.30 -3.30
N GLU A 45 -10.32 20.15 -3.26
CA GLU A 45 -9.42 20.84 -4.20
C GLU A 45 -9.64 20.35 -5.63
N ASP A 46 -9.72 19.02 -5.83
CA ASP A 46 -10.03 18.44 -7.13
C ASP A 46 -11.42 18.87 -7.60
N GLY A 47 -12.39 18.87 -6.68
CA GLY A 47 -13.75 19.36 -6.94
C GLY A 47 -13.76 20.82 -7.42
N ASN A 48 -13.05 21.70 -6.73
CA ASN A 48 -12.95 23.12 -7.07
C ASN A 48 -12.28 23.33 -8.44
N ARG A 49 -11.29 22.51 -8.81
CA ARG A 49 -10.68 22.55 -10.14
C ARG A 49 -11.67 22.19 -11.25
N PHE A 50 -12.55 21.20 -11.02
CA PHE A 50 -13.63 20.90 -11.98
C PHE A 50 -14.65 22.03 -12.10
N LEU A 51 -15.03 22.68 -10.99
CA LEU A 51 -15.91 23.84 -11.00
C LEU A 51 -15.29 25.01 -11.80
N ALA A 52 -13.99 25.27 -11.60
CA ALA A 52 -13.26 26.30 -12.34
C ALA A 52 -13.22 26.03 -13.86
N LEU A 53 -13.27 24.76 -14.28
CA LEU A 53 -13.37 24.37 -15.69
C LEU A 53 -14.80 24.48 -16.26
N GLY A 54 -15.78 24.80 -15.41
CA GLY A 54 -17.18 25.05 -15.84
C GLY A 54 -18.15 23.91 -15.54
N LEU A 55 -17.79 22.96 -14.64
CA LEU A 55 -18.72 22.00 -14.06
C LEU A 55 -19.73 22.75 -13.18
N LYS A 56 -21.02 22.39 -13.21
CA LYS A 56 -22.02 22.99 -12.31
C LYS A 56 -21.92 22.33 -10.91
N ARG A 57 -22.23 23.12 -9.86
CA ARG A 57 -22.15 22.62 -8.47
C ARG A 57 -23.04 21.39 -8.22
N ASN A 58 -24.22 21.34 -8.83
CA ASN A 58 -25.13 20.19 -8.72
C ASN A 58 -24.67 18.93 -9.47
N GLN A 59 -23.58 19.01 -10.22
CA GLN A 59 -22.92 17.88 -10.90
C GLN A 59 -21.67 17.42 -10.15
N LEU A 60 -21.35 17.98 -8.98
CA LEU A 60 -20.20 17.64 -8.17
C LEU A 60 -20.63 17.05 -6.83
N ALA A 61 -20.04 15.90 -6.49
CA ALA A 61 -20.00 15.36 -5.14
C ALA A 61 -18.53 15.13 -4.71
N VAL A 62 -18.20 15.42 -3.46
CA VAL A 62 -16.90 15.06 -2.89
C VAL A 62 -17.11 13.81 -2.07
N THR A 63 -16.57 12.68 -2.51
CA THR A 63 -16.84 11.34 -1.95
C THR A 63 -15.66 10.70 -1.25
N GLY A 64 -14.49 11.35 -1.27
CA GLY A 64 -13.26 10.72 -0.81
C GLY A 64 -12.59 9.87 -1.91
N SER A 65 -11.50 9.25 -1.56
CA SER A 65 -10.74 8.35 -2.44
C SER A 65 -11.06 6.90 -2.11
N LEU A 66 -11.31 6.07 -3.13
CA LEU A 66 -11.47 4.63 -3.00
C LEU A 66 -10.24 3.93 -2.37
N LYS A 67 -9.08 4.61 -2.32
CA LYS A 67 -7.91 4.10 -1.61
C LYS A 67 -8.17 3.89 -0.11
N PHE A 68 -9.14 4.62 0.47
CA PHE A 68 -9.52 4.47 1.88
C PHE A 68 -10.55 3.35 2.13
N ASP A 69 -11.13 2.78 1.09
CA ASP A 69 -12.10 1.65 1.19
C ASP A 69 -11.35 0.31 1.35
N ILE A 70 -10.40 0.26 2.28
CA ILE A 70 -9.70 -0.96 2.63
C ILE A 70 -10.28 -1.44 3.95
N SER A 71 -10.83 -2.64 3.95
CA SER A 71 -11.36 -3.29 5.14
C SER A 71 -10.82 -4.71 5.28
N VAL A 72 -10.61 -5.11 6.51
CA VAL A 72 -10.27 -6.49 6.85
C VAL A 72 -11.58 -7.23 7.12
N THR A 73 -11.93 -8.17 6.24
CA THR A 73 -13.15 -8.95 6.45
C THR A 73 -13.00 -9.92 7.62
N PRO A 74 -14.10 -10.32 8.29
CA PRO A 74 -14.05 -11.29 9.38
C PRO A 74 -13.39 -12.62 8.98
N GLU A 75 -13.60 -13.07 7.75
CA GLU A 75 -13.02 -14.31 7.21
C GLU A 75 -11.50 -14.17 7.06
N LEU A 76 -11.02 -13.01 6.57
CA LEU A 76 -9.61 -12.72 6.44
C LEU A 76 -8.94 -12.64 7.82
N ALA A 77 -9.58 -11.99 8.79
CA ALA A 77 -9.09 -11.89 10.16
C ALA A 77 -8.98 -13.28 10.81
N ALA A 78 -9.98 -14.15 10.66
CA ALA A 78 -9.94 -15.51 11.18
C ALA A 78 -8.82 -16.35 10.57
N ARG A 79 -8.60 -16.23 9.25
CA ARG A 79 -7.48 -16.86 8.56
C ARG A 79 -6.13 -16.36 9.06
N ALA A 80 -5.99 -15.06 9.28
CA ALA A 80 -4.77 -14.47 9.82
C ALA A 80 -4.45 -14.98 11.23
N VAL A 81 -5.46 -15.07 12.12
CA VAL A 81 -5.29 -15.65 13.47
C VAL A 81 -4.80 -17.10 13.39
N THR A 82 -5.40 -17.90 12.50
CA THR A 82 -4.98 -19.29 12.30
C THR A 82 -3.54 -19.38 11.80
N LEU A 83 -3.18 -18.59 10.79
CA LEU A 83 -1.84 -18.54 10.22
C LEU A 83 -0.81 -18.05 11.27
N ARG A 84 -1.15 -17.03 12.06
CA ARG A 84 -0.30 -16.53 13.15
C ARG A 84 0.03 -17.59 14.17
N ARG A 85 -0.97 -18.40 14.58
CA ARG A 85 -0.79 -19.53 15.52
C ARG A 85 0.12 -20.60 14.96
N GLN A 86 0.06 -20.86 13.65
CA GLN A 86 0.91 -21.84 13.00
C GLN A 86 2.36 -21.36 12.83
N TRP A 87 2.54 -20.08 12.44
CA TRP A 87 3.86 -19.58 12.06
C TRP A 87 4.66 -18.95 13.22
N ALA A 88 3.95 -18.31 14.13
CA ALA A 88 4.60 -17.47 15.13
C ALA A 88 3.79 -17.37 16.43
N PRO A 89 3.46 -18.51 17.13
CA PRO A 89 2.60 -18.48 18.32
C PRO A 89 3.18 -17.64 19.46
N HIS A 90 4.52 -17.58 19.59
CA HIS A 90 5.20 -16.94 20.71
C HIS A 90 6.35 -16.03 20.27
N ARG A 91 6.40 -15.61 19.02
CA ARG A 91 7.48 -14.78 18.48
C ARG A 91 6.93 -13.50 17.84
N LYS A 92 7.73 -12.43 17.88
CA LYS A 92 7.41 -11.20 17.16
C LYS A 92 7.60 -11.40 15.66
N VAL A 93 6.76 -10.75 14.90
CA VAL A 93 6.80 -10.79 13.43
C VAL A 93 6.79 -9.37 12.89
N TRP A 94 7.71 -9.04 12.03
CA TRP A 94 7.59 -7.85 11.21
C TRP A 94 7.58 -8.22 9.73
N ILE A 95 6.93 -7.40 8.94
CA ILE A 95 6.77 -7.65 7.51
C ILE A 95 7.34 -6.48 6.72
N ALA A 96 8.14 -6.80 5.71
CA ALA A 96 8.63 -5.83 4.73
C ALA A 96 8.00 -6.15 3.39
N THR A 97 7.17 -5.22 2.90
CA THR A 97 6.29 -5.46 1.76
C THR A 97 6.58 -4.55 0.60
N SER A 98 6.27 -5.04 -0.61
CA SER A 98 6.41 -4.27 -1.84
C SER A 98 7.81 -3.68 -2.00
N THR A 99 8.82 -4.44 -1.62
CA THR A 99 10.22 -4.02 -1.67
C THR A 99 10.74 -4.01 -3.10
N HIS A 100 11.65 -3.10 -3.36
CA HIS A 100 12.34 -2.94 -4.63
C HIS A 100 13.84 -3.21 -4.47
N ASP A 101 14.52 -3.28 -5.60
CA ASP A 101 15.97 -3.41 -5.66
C ASP A 101 16.67 -2.33 -4.81
N GLY A 102 17.64 -2.76 -4.00
CA GLY A 102 18.35 -1.94 -3.03
C GLY A 102 17.68 -1.87 -1.64
N GLU A 103 16.37 -2.11 -1.51
CA GLU A 103 15.69 -2.10 -0.21
C GLU A 103 15.89 -3.41 0.56
N GLU A 104 15.81 -4.55 -0.12
CA GLU A 104 15.92 -5.87 0.52
C GLU A 104 17.24 -6.03 1.26
N GLN A 105 18.33 -5.49 0.71
CA GLN A 105 19.65 -5.54 1.38
C GLN A 105 19.65 -4.76 2.69
N ILE A 106 19.06 -3.56 2.71
CA ILE A 106 18.94 -2.72 3.91
C ILE A 106 18.08 -3.42 4.96
N ILE A 107 16.95 -3.99 4.53
CA ILE A 107 16.01 -4.73 5.39
C ILE A 107 16.68 -5.95 6.02
N LEU A 108 17.42 -6.73 5.25
CA LEU A 108 18.14 -7.91 5.76
C LEU A 108 19.26 -7.53 6.74
N GLN A 109 19.98 -6.43 6.48
CA GLN A 109 20.96 -5.90 7.42
C GLN A 109 20.31 -5.43 8.73
N ALA A 110 19.17 -4.74 8.66
CA ALA A 110 18.40 -4.33 9.84
C ALA A 110 17.89 -5.57 10.60
N HIS A 111 17.34 -6.56 9.90
CA HIS A 111 16.86 -7.79 10.51
C HIS A 111 17.98 -8.55 11.24
N LYS A 112 19.16 -8.63 10.64
CA LYS A 112 20.34 -9.25 11.26
C LYS A 112 20.70 -8.59 12.59
N LYS A 113 20.71 -7.27 12.65
CA LYS A 113 20.95 -6.52 13.89
C LYS A 113 19.83 -6.73 14.91
N LEU A 114 18.58 -6.79 14.47
CA LEU A 114 17.44 -7.04 15.35
C LEU A 114 17.49 -8.44 15.98
N LEU A 115 17.99 -9.45 15.27
CA LEU A 115 18.17 -10.81 15.78
C LEU A 115 19.16 -10.90 16.95
N GLU A 116 20.09 -9.96 17.09
CA GLU A 116 20.99 -9.87 18.25
C GLU A 116 20.23 -9.58 19.56
N THR A 117 19.15 -8.78 19.46
CA THR A 117 18.29 -8.42 20.60
C THR A 117 17.06 -9.31 20.71
N PHE A 118 16.52 -9.74 19.58
CA PHE A 118 15.30 -10.55 19.46
C PHE A 118 15.59 -11.84 18.67
N PRO A 119 16.24 -12.82 19.26
CA PRO A 119 16.71 -14.02 18.53
C PRO A 119 15.60 -14.81 17.82
N ASN A 120 14.37 -14.71 18.32
CA ASN A 120 13.20 -15.38 17.76
C ASN A 120 12.39 -14.50 16.80
N LEU A 121 12.87 -13.31 16.41
CA LEU A 121 12.14 -12.42 15.50
C LEU A 121 11.98 -13.06 14.12
N LEU A 122 10.78 -12.98 13.56
CA LEU A 122 10.48 -13.42 12.19
C LEU A 122 10.33 -12.22 11.28
N LEU A 123 11.03 -12.24 10.15
CA LEU A 123 10.78 -11.33 9.02
C LEU A 123 9.92 -12.04 7.97
N ILE A 124 8.87 -11.36 7.50
CA ILE A 124 8.19 -11.74 6.25
C ILE A 124 8.65 -10.75 5.19
N LEU A 125 9.33 -11.23 4.16
CA LEU A 125 9.84 -10.40 3.06
C LEU A 125 9.02 -10.63 1.80
N VAL A 126 8.32 -9.58 1.32
CA VAL A 126 7.43 -9.67 0.16
C VAL A 126 7.88 -8.67 -0.91
N PRO A 127 8.68 -9.09 -1.89
CA PRO A 127 9.07 -8.24 -3.02
C PRO A 127 7.86 -7.79 -3.85
N ARG A 128 7.95 -6.60 -4.44
CA ARG A 128 6.84 -5.99 -5.21
C ARG A 128 6.46 -6.77 -6.46
N HIS A 129 7.43 -7.37 -7.11
CA HIS A 129 7.26 -8.00 -8.42
C HIS A 129 7.67 -9.48 -8.36
N PRO A 130 6.88 -10.39 -8.96
CA PRO A 130 7.17 -11.82 -8.94
C PRO A 130 8.55 -12.19 -9.53
N GLU A 131 9.03 -11.46 -10.52
CA GLU A 131 10.35 -11.66 -11.13
C GLU A 131 11.51 -11.45 -10.14
N ARG A 132 11.26 -10.78 -9.00
CA ARG A 132 12.26 -10.56 -7.96
C ARG A 132 12.25 -11.61 -6.84
N PHE A 133 11.31 -12.55 -6.85
CA PHE A 133 11.27 -13.59 -5.81
C PHE A 133 12.55 -14.44 -5.77
N PRO A 134 13.13 -14.87 -6.92
CA PRO A 134 14.43 -15.56 -6.92
C PRO A 134 15.56 -14.68 -6.35
N ASP A 135 15.62 -13.40 -6.70
CA ASP A 135 16.67 -12.49 -6.22
C ASP A 135 16.59 -12.32 -4.70
N ALA A 136 15.39 -12.13 -4.16
CA ALA A 136 15.17 -12.01 -2.72
C ALA A 136 15.60 -13.28 -1.97
N ARG A 137 15.27 -14.47 -2.50
CA ARG A 137 15.73 -15.75 -1.96
C ARG A 137 17.25 -15.83 -1.92
N ASP A 138 17.89 -15.50 -3.03
CA ASP A 138 19.36 -15.56 -3.13
C ASP A 138 20.04 -14.55 -2.19
N MET A 139 19.44 -13.37 -1.98
CA MET A 139 19.91 -12.39 -1.00
C MET A 139 19.80 -12.89 0.43
N VAL A 140 18.68 -13.51 0.81
CA VAL A 140 18.48 -14.10 2.14
C VAL A 140 19.49 -15.23 2.38
N GLN A 141 19.69 -16.09 1.39
CA GLN A 141 20.67 -17.17 1.45
C GLN A 141 22.11 -16.64 1.60
N LYS A 142 22.49 -15.63 0.81
CA LYS A 142 23.81 -14.95 0.92
C LYS A 142 24.02 -14.26 2.26
N ALA A 143 22.94 -13.78 2.89
CA ALA A 143 23.00 -13.20 4.23
C ALA A 143 23.19 -14.26 5.34
N GLY A 144 23.17 -15.55 4.99
CA GLY A 144 23.32 -16.67 5.92
C GLY A 144 22.11 -16.88 6.82
N MET A 145 20.92 -16.43 6.42
CA MET A 145 19.69 -16.57 7.19
C MET A 145 18.90 -17.81 6.77
N SER A 146 18.31 -18.48 7.76
CA SER A 146 17.38 -19.58 7.51
C SER A 146 16.06 -19.04 7.00
N PHE A 147 15.49 -19.65 5.96
CA PHE A 147 14.24 -19.20 5.38
C PHE A 147 13.33 -20.32 4.90
N THR A 148 12.04 -19.99 4.73
CA THR A 148 11.05 -20.79 4.00
C THR A 148 10.39 -19.94 2.93
N LEU A 149 9.87 -20.60 1.87
CA LEU A 149 9.09 -19.96 0.82
C LEU A 149 7.60 -20.14 1.13
N ARG A 150 6.81 -19.08 0.99
CA ARG A 150 5.35 -19.15 1.17
C ARG A 150 4.70 -20.13 0.19
N SER A 151 5.19 -20.18 -1.05
CA SER A 151 4.66 -21.03 -2.12
C SER A 151 4.77 -22.54 -1.84
N THR A 152 5.71 -22.97 -1.00
CA THR A 152 5.85 -24.38 -0.63
C THR A 152 4.77 -24.86 0.34
N GLY A 153 4.09 -23.96 1.02
CA GLY A 153 3.13 -24.31 2.09
C GLY A 153 3.78 -24.81 3.38
N GLU A 154 5.11 -24.82 3.46
CA GLU A 154 5.85 -25.24 4.64
C GLU A 154 5.61 -24.27 5.80
N ILE A 155 5.40 -24.83 7.00
CA ILE A 155 5.27 -24.03 8.22
C ILE A 155 6.68 -23.66 8.71
N PRO A 156 6.96 -22.35 8.91
CA PRO A 156 8.25 -21.91 9.43
C PRO A 156 8.54 -22.54 10.79
N SER A 157 9.72 -23.11 10.94
CA SER A 157 10.19 -23.64 12.24
C SER A 157 10.57 -22.49 13.19
N SER A 158 10.84 -22.82 14.46
CA SER A 158 11.34 -21.84 15.44
C SER A 158 12.69 -21.23 15.05
N SER A 159 13.49 -21.94 14.25
CA SER A 159 14.77 -21.47 13.74
C SER A 159 14.66 -20.68 12.41
N THR A 160 13.52 -20.69 11.74
CA THR A 160 13.32 -19.90 10.52
C THR A 160 13.35 -18.41 10.85
N GLN A 161 14.26 -17.68 10.21
CA GLN A 161 14.44 -16.24 10.42
C GLN A 161 13.64 -15.40 9.42
N VAL A 162 13.46 -15.91 8.19
CA VAL A 162 12.78 -15.19 7.11
C VAL A 162 11.74 -16.10 6.45
N VAL A 163 10.55 -15.57 6.22
CA VAL A 163 9.59 -16.15 5.27
C VAL A 163 9.57 -15.26 4.04
N ILE A 164 9.84 -15.82 2.88
CA ILE A 164 9.72 -15.11 1.62
C ILE A 164 8.29 -15.28 1.12
N GLY A 165 7.58 -14.16 1.00
CA GLY A 165 6.22 -14.11 0.48
C GLY A 165 6.22 -14.07 -1.05
N ASP A 166 6.46 -15.22 -1.65
CA ASP A 166 6.56 -15.45 -3.08
C ASP A 166 5.23 -15.87 -3.73
N THR A 167 4.12 -15.43 -3.15
CA THR A 167 2.76 -15.66 -3.64
C THR A 167 2.06 -14.36 -3.94
N MET A 168 1.11 -14.40 -4.91
CA MET A 168 0.30 -13.23 -5.26
C MET A 168 -1.06 -13.25 -4.55
N GLY A 169 -1.57 -12.06 -4.19
CA GLY A 169 -2.91 -11.90 -3.62
C GLY A 169 -3.04 -12.22 -2.14
N GLU A 170 -1.95 -12.54 -1.43
CA GLU A 170 -1.98 -12.88 0.00
C GLU A 170 -1.50 -11.76 0.93
N LEU A 171 -1.16 -10.58 0.39
CA LEU A 171 -0.53 -9.52 1.16
C LEU A 171 -1.37 -9.09 2.37
N MET A 172 -2.67 -8.91 2.20
CA MET A 172 -3.58 -8.58 3.30
C MET A 172 -3.64 -9.67 4.37
N LEU A 173 -3.53 -10.94 4.01
CA LEU A 173 -3.44 -12.03 4.97
C LEU A 173 -2.12 -11.96 5.77
N LEU A 174 -1.01 -11.68 5.10
CA LEU A 174 0.32 -11.58 5.72
C LEU A 174 0.45 -10.37 6.64
N TYR A 175 -0.19 -9.23 6.33
CA TYR A 175 -0.28 -8.12 7.27
C TYR A 175 -1.00 -8.51 8.57
N GLY A 176 -2.04 -9.33 8.47
CA GLY A 176 -2.81 -9.78 9.64
C GLY A 176 -2.05 -10.66 10.64
N ILE A 177 -0.84 -11.12 10.29
CA ILE A 177 0.02 -11.88 11.20
C ILE A 177 1.23 -11.08 11.70
N ALA A 178 1.42 -9.86 11.24
CA ALA A 178 2.56 -9.02 11.62
C ALA A 178 2.26 -8.11 12.81
N ASP A 179 3.29 -7.79 13.59
CA ASP A 179 3.25 -6.81 14.68
C ASP A 179 3.71 -5.42 14.21
N LEU A 180 4.42 -5.34 13.07
CA LEU A 180 4.95 -4.12 12.47
C LEU A 180 5.10 -4.31 10.97
N ALA A 181 4.81 -3.29 10.18
CA ALA A 181 4.99 -3.31 8.75
C ALA A 181 5.97 -2.24 8.26
N PHE A 182 6.91 -2.64 7.40
CA PHE A 182 7.66 -1.74 6.53
C PHE A 182 7.03 -1.78 5.13
N VAL A 183 6.75 -0.61 4.55
CA VAL A 183 6.19 -0.48 3.21
C VAL A 183 7.25 0.07 2.25
N GLY A 184 7.64 -0.77 1.29
CA GLY A 184 8.70 -0.50 0.35
C GLY A 184 8.39 0.51 -0.75
N GLY A 185 9.34 0.67 -1.69
CA GLY A 185 9.36 1.77 -2.66
C GLY A 185 9.61 3.11 -1.99
N SER A 186 10.00 3.11 -0.74
CA SER A 186 10.11 4.28 0.12
C SER A 186 11.53 4.59 0.58
N LEU A 187 12.43 3.62 0.63
CA LEU A 187 13.89 3.86 0.78
C LEU A 187 14.56 4.19 -0.55
N VAL A 188 13.94 3.81 -1.65
CA VAL A 188 14.32 4.17 -3.02
C VAL A 188 13.32 5.18 -3.60
N GLU A 189 13.73 5.95 -4.61
CA GLU A 189 12.92 7.04 -5.20
C GLU A 189 11.75 6.51 -6.07
N ARG A 190 10.92 5.63 -5.50
CA ARG A 190 9.71 5.10 -6.15
C ARG A 190 8.42 5.73 -5.63
N GLY A 191 8.51 6.53 -4.54
CA GLY A 191 7.37 7.27 -3.99
C GLY A 191 6.51 6.51 -3.00
N GLY A 192 6.96 5.35 -2.56
CA GLY A 192 6.27 4.49 -1.61
C GLY A 192 5.08 3.73 -2.19
N HIS A 193 4.73 2.63 -1.55
CA HIS A 193 3.51 1.85 -1.80
C HIS A 193 2.42 2.20 -0.77
N ASN A 194 1.29 1.50 -0.81
CA ASN A 194 0.09 1.85 -0.07
C ASN A 194 0.23 1.55 1.44
N PRO A 195 0.32 2.55 2.33
CA PRO A 195 0.41 2.34 3.78
C PRO A 195 -0.95 2.06 4.44
N LEU A 196 -2.06 2.22 3.71
CA LEU A 196 -3.40 1.97 4.25
C LEU A 196 -3.68 0.48 4.45
N GLU A 197 -3.02 -0.40 3.69
CA GLU A 197 -3.19 -1.84 3.83
C GLU A 197 -2.75 -2.34 5.21
N PRO A 198 -1.52 -2.06 5.69
CA PRO A 198 -1.15 -2.41 7.06
C PRO A 198 -1.92 -1.59 8.11
N ALA A 199 -2.24 -0.32 7.84
CA ALA A 199 -3.04 0.50 8.75
C ALA A 199 -4.45 -0.08 8.97
N ALA A 200 -5.05 -0.73 7.97
CA ALA A 200 -6.34 -1.42 8.12
C ALA A 200 -6.27 -2.60 9.10
N HIS A 201 -5.09 -3.18 9.32
CA HIS A 201 -4.83 -4.19 10.35
C HIS A 201 -4.44 -3.60 11.71
N ALA A 202 -4.48 -2.28 11.87
CA ALA A 202 -4.09 -1.56 13.08
C ALA A 202 -2.64 -1.88 13.55
N ILE A 203 -1.73 -2.15 12.62
CA ILE A 203 -0.31 -2.35 12.91
C ILE A 203 0.51 -1.10 12.58
N PRO A 204 1.54 -0.75 13.35
CA PRO A 204 2.42 0.37 13.08
C PRO A 204 3.10 0.24 11.72
N VAL A 205 3.28 1.36 11.04
CA VAL A 205 3.85 1.41 9.69
C VAL A 205 5.19 2.15 9.71
N LEU A 206 6.21 1.56 9.09
CA LEU A 206 7.48 2.21 8.78
C LEU A 206 7.59 2.45 7.28
N MET A 207 8.09 3.60 6.89
CA MET A 207 8.42 3.93 5.51
C MET A 207 9.73 4.70 5.44
N GLY A 208 10.42 4.61 4.30
CA GLY A 208 11.54 5.50 4.00
C GLY A 208 11.05 6.93 3.63
N PRO A 209 11.96 7.85 3.32
CA PRO A 209 11.65 9.26 3.07
C PRO A 209 10.88 9.53 1.77
N HIS A 210 10.91 8.60 0.82
CA HIS A 210 10.28 8.78 -0.49
C HIS A 210 8.83 8.30 -0.47
N THR A 211 7.90 9.20 -0.07
CA THR A 211 6.46 8.86 0.07
C THR A 211 5.54 9.70 -0.83
N PHE A 212 6.07 10.29 -1.89
CA PHE A 212 5.34 11.29 -2.70
C PHE A 212 4.09 10.76 -3.40
N ASN A 213 3.95 9.43 -3.63
CA ASN A 213 2.72 8.83 -4.18
C ASN A 213 1.58 8.79 -3.15
N PHE A 214 1.91 8.87 -1.85
CA PHE A 214 0.98 8.74 -0.72
C PHE A 214 1.15 9.85 0.31
N LYS A 215 1.70 11.01 -0.09
CA LYS A 215 2.08 12.12 0.80
C LYS A 215 0.99 12.49 1.82
N ASP A 216 -0.23 12.72 1.35
CA ASP A 216 -1.35 13.13 2.21
C ASP A 216 -1.78 12.02 3.19
N ILE A 217 -1.71 10.77 2.73
CA ILE A 217 -2.02 9.59 3.55
C ILE A 217 -0.96 9.40 4.62
N CYS A 218 0.31 9.47 4.25
CA CYS A 218 1.44 9.37 5.20
C CYS A 218 1.36 10.47 6.25
N ALA A 219 1.09 11.72 5.85
CA ALA A 219 0.93 12.82 6.80
C ALA A 219 -0.20 12.58 7.81
N LYS A 220 -1.35 12.07 7.37
CA LYS A 220 -2.48 11.73 8.27
C LYS A 220 -2.14 10.58 9.22
N LEU A 221 -1.46 9.54 8.72
CA LEU A 221 -1.03 8.42 9.56
C LEU A 221 0.03 8.84 10.57
N GLN A 222 0.95 9.74 10.20
CA GLN A 222 1.94 10.31 11.13
C GLN A 222 1.27 11.15 12.22
N GLN A 223 0.26 11.99 11.88
CA GLN A 223 -0.52 12.76 12.86
C GLN A 223 -1.30 11.88 13.85
N ALA A 224 -1.62 10.66 13.44
CA ALA A 224 -2.31 9.66 14.27
C ALA A 224 -1.34 8.66 14.93
N ASP A 225 -0.02 8.95 14.95
CA ASP A 225 1.04 8.08 15.49
C ASP A 225 1.05 6.65 14.90
N GLY A 226 0.43 6.47 13.73
CA GLY A 226 0.35 5.18 13.04
C GLY A 226 1.49 4.92 12.03
N LEU A 227 2.31 5.95 11.71
CA LEU A 227 3.40 5.84 10.74
C LEU A 227 4.63 6.63 11.20
N ILE A 228 5.80 6.00 11.01
CA ILE A 228 7.12 6.61 11.20
C ILE A 228 7.85 6.60 9.87
N THR A 229 8.52 7.72 9.54
CA THR A 229 9.37 7.84 8.36
C THR A 229 10.83 7.80 8.76
#